data_39ca4c49835322297cb2c343f9c3bd3c
#
_entry.id   39ca4c49835322297cb2c343f9c3bd3c
#
_cell.length_a   1.000
_cell.length_b   1.000
_cell.length_c   1.000
_cell.angle_alpha   90.00
_cell.angle_beta   90.00
_cell.angle_gamma   90.00
#
_symmetry.space_group_name_H-M   'P 1'
#
loop_
_entity.id
_entity.type
_entity.pdbx_description
1 polymer ?
#
loop_
_entity_poly.entity_id
_entity_poly.type
_entity_poly.pdbx_seq_one_letter_code
_entity_poly.pdbx_strand_id
1 'polypeptide(L)'
;MSIFDIFRKRKEIPAPWSKYYTDEELNINIPNISIYKQLYKTANKYPNNIAYRYLGRNVSYKKFIKQIDKAAISFKKMGLKKGDVVTFCLPNIPEVLIGFYALNKLGAIASMVHPLSAEEEIKESLVSTKSKYLIMLDMFYDKIKNTTMGTKIRNVIFVSPSNSI
;
A
#
# COMPACT_ATOMS: atom_id res chain seq x y z
N MET A 1 42.99 -22.64 -1.88
CA MET A 1 42.11 -21.84 -1.04
C MET A 1 41.89 -20.55 -1.80
N SER A 2 40.70 -20.39 -2.38
CA SER A 2 40.36 -19.26 -3.28
C SER A 2 40.16 -18.00 -2.43
N ILE A 3 40.57 -16.84 -2.96
CA ILE A 3 40.34 -15.52 -2.36
C ILE A 3 38.81 -15.26 -2.10
N PHE A 4 37.95 -15.97 -2.83
CA PHE A 4 36.48 -15.95 -2.64
C PHE A 4 35.98 -16.68 -1.38
N ASP A 5 36.80 -17.60 -0.79
CA ASP A 5 36.41 -18.31 0.44
C ASP A 5 36.64 -17.46 1.70
N ILE A 6 37.49 -16.43 1.60
CA ILE A 6 37.80 -15.51 2.71
C ILE A 6 36.61 -14.55 2.92
N PHE A 7 35.88 -14.21 1.87
CA PHE A 7 34.68 -13.33 1.97
C PHE A 7 33.41 -14.07 2.34
N ARG A 8 33.36 -15.39 2.35
CA ARG A 8 32.19 -16.22 2.64
C ARG A 8 31.89 -16.46 4.12
N LYS A 9 32.83 -16.16 5.02
CA LYS A 9 32.62 -16.19 6.47
C LYS A 9 32.49 -14.78 7.05
N ARG A 10 31.53 -14.00 6.60
CA ARG A 10 30.98 -13.00 7.52
C ARG A 10 30.39 -13.78 8.70
N LYS A 11 31.02 -13.70 9.87
CA LYS A 11 30.40 -14.06 11.14
C LYS A 11 29.04 -13.37 11.12
N GLU A 12 27.95 -14.13 11.05
CA GLU A 12 26.62 -13.57 11.28
C GLU A 12 26.67 -12.97 12.68
N ILE A 13 26.71 -11.67 12.75
CA ILE A 13 26.61 -10.95 14.01
C ILE A 13 25.17 -11.18 14.46
N PRO A 14 24.93 -11.90 15.57
CA PRO A 14 23.57 -12.13 16.04
C PRO A 14 22.86 -10.78 16.17
N ALA A 15 21.67 -10.67 15.63
CA ALA A 15 20.89 -9.44 15.73
C ALA A 15 20.74 -9.05 17.20
N PRO A 16 21.10 -7.81 17.62
CA PRO A 16 21.13 -7.43 19.03
C PRO A 16 19.80 -7.67 19.79
N TRP A 17 18.71 -7.70 19.06
CA TRP A 17 17.36 -7.94 19.59
C TRP A 17 17.05 -9.43 19.80
N SER A 18 17.78 -10.39 19.19
CA SER A 18 17.49 -11.81 19.27
C SER A 18 17.45 -12.34 20.70
N LYS A 19 18.23 -11.75 21.61
CA LYS A 19 18.24 -12.11 23.04
C LYS A 19 16.92 -11.84 23.80
N TYR A 20 16.00 -11.08 23.20
CA TYR A 20 14.68 -10.74 23.79
C TYR A 20 13.56 -11.62 23.26
N TYR A 21 13.85 -12.55 22.34
CA TYR A 21 12.88 -13.43 21.69
C TYR A 21 13.26 -14.89 21.94
N THR A 22 12.26 -15.73 22.02
CA THR A 22 12.46 -17.20 22.06
C THR A 22 12.82 -17.71 20.66
N ASP A 23 13.37 -18.92 20.57
CA ASP A 23 13.68 -19.55 19.29
C ASP A 23 12.44 -19.75 18.43
N GLU A 24 11.28 -20.01 19.04
CA GLU A 24 9.98 -20.13 18.34
C GLU A 24 9.56 -18.80 17.72
N GLU A 25 9.71 -17.68 18.43
CA GLU A 25 9.39 -16.35 17.93
C GLU A 25 10.35 -15.89 16.82
N LEU A 26 11.64 -16.27 16.90
CA LEU A 26 12.63 -15.96 15.87
C LEU A 26 12.43 -16.80 14.58
N ASN A 27 11.85 -18.00 14.70
CA ASN A 27 11.65 -18.94 13.60
C ASN A 27 10.18 -19.05 13.15
N ILE A 28 9.40 -17.98 13.32
CA ILE A 28 8.01 -17.93 12.85
C ILE A 28 7.95 -18.23 11.35
N ASN A 29 7.19 -19.25 10.98
CA ASN A 29 6.95 -19.58 9.59
C ASN A 29 5.99 -18.55 8.97
N ILE A 30 6.55 -17.56 8.27
CA ILE A 30 5.78 -16.54 7.55
C ILE A 30 5.26 -17.17 6.25
N PRO A 31 3.93 -17.27 6.05
CA PRO A 31 3.39 -17.88 4.86
C PRO A 31 3.73 -17.06 3.61
N ASN A 32 4.23 -17.73 2.57
CA ASN A 32 4.55 -17.09 1.28
C ASN A 32 3.27 -16.78 0.47
N ILE A 33 2.48 -15.86 0.98
CA ILE A 33 1.25 -15.38 0.33
C ILE A 33 1.17 -13.86 0.39
N SER A 34 0.41 -13.25 -0.52
CA SER A 34 0.18 -11.81 -0.48
C SER A 34 -0.66 -11.40 0.74
N ILE A 35 -0.48 -10.15 1.20
CA ILE A 35 -1.26 -9.58 2.32
C ILE A 35 -2.77 -9.63 1.99
N TYR A 36 -3.15 -9.38 0.73
CA TYR A 36 -4.55 -9.54 0.29
C TYR A 36 -5.06 -10.97 0.48
N LYS A 37 -4.27 -11.99 0.12
CA LYS A 37 -4.68 -13.40 0.33
C LYS A 37 -4.87 -13.72 1.80
N GLN A 38 -4.03 -13.17 2.68
CA GLN A 38 -4.18 -13.35 4.12
C GLN A 38 -5.47 -12.68 4.63
N LEU A 39 -5.73 -11.44 4.21
CA LEU A 39 -6.98 -10.74 4.52
C LEU A 39 -8.20 -11.54 4.02
N TYR A 40 -8.16 -12.05 2.80
CA TYR A 40 -9.24 -12.82 2.21
C TYR A 40 -9.54 -14.11 2.99
N LYS A 41 -8.51 -14.83 3.45
CA LYS A 41 -8.68 -15.99 4.34
C LYS A 41 -9.40 -15.62 5.65
N THR A 42 -8.98 -14.51 6.27
CA THR A 42 -9.60 -13.99 7.49
C THR A 42 -11.06 -13.57 7.25
N ALA A 43 -11.33 -12.91 6.13
CA ALA A 43 -12.67 -12.47 5.75
C ALA A 43 -13.64 -13.63 5.51
N ASN A 44 -13.15 -14.74 4.93
CA ASN A 44 -13.95 -15.95 4.74
C ASN A 44 -14.25 -16.65 6.08
N LYS A 45 -13.30 -16.61 7.01
CA LYS A 45 -13.49 -17.22 8.34
C LYS A 45 -14.43 -16.40 9.23
N TYR A 46 -14.36 -15.06 9.12
CA TYR A 46 -15.09 -14.13 9.99
C TYR A 46 -15.83 -13.04 9.20
N PRO A 47 -16.72 -13.39 8.25
CA PRO A 47 -17.29 -12.43 7.28
C PRO A 47 -18.10 -11.30 7.92
N ASN A 48 -18.74 -11.56 9.05
CA ASN A 48 -19.61 -10.60 9.73
C ASN A 48 -18.90 -9.79 10.81
N ASN A 49 -17.65 -10.15 11.17
CA ASN A 49 -16.87 -9.37 12.14
C ASN A 49 -16.48 -8.03 11.53
N ILE A 50 -16.27 -7.03 12.39
CA ILE A 50 -15.85 -5.69 11.99
C ILE A 50 -14.40 -5.76 11.50
N ALA A 51 -14.16 -5.36 10.24
CA ALA A 51 -12.85 -5.24 9.64
C ALA A 51 -12.19 -3.90 10.03
N TYR A 52 -12.97 -2.80 9.97
CA TYR A 52 -12.52 -1.49 10.42
C TYR A 52 -13.70 -0.61 10.86
N ARG A 53 -13.35 0.46 11.61
CA ARG A 53 -14.27 1.51 12.02
C ARG A 53 -13.75 2.85 11.52
N TYR A 54 -14.66 3.69 11.04
CA TYR A 54 -14.33 5.05 10.60
C TYR A 54 -15.51 5.98 10.84
N LEU A 55 -15.29 7.11 11.52
CA LEU A 55 -16.29 8.12 11.86
C LEU A 55 -17.61 7.51 12.37
N GLY A 56 -17.51 6.61 13.36
CA GLY A 56 -18.65 5.94 13.98
C GLY A 56 -19.30 4.81 13.17
N ARG A 57 -18.89 4.60 11.90
CA ARG A 57 -19.40 3.51 11.06
C ARG A 57 -18.55 2.26 11.16
N ASN A 58 -19.21 1.11 11.26
CA ASN A 58 -18.59 -0.20 11.25
C ASN A 58 -18.68 -0.83 9.86
N VAL A 59 -17.58 -1.37 9.38
CA VAL A 59 -17.52 -2.10 8.12
C VAL A 59 -17.09 -3.53 8.39
N SER A 60 -17.92 -4.50 7.99
CA SER A 60 -17.61 -5.92 8.14
C SER A 60 -16.57 -6.39 7.11
N TYR A 61 -15.88 -7.51 7.39
CA TYR A 61 -14.97 -8.13 6.43
C TYR A 61 -15.63 -8.40 5.07
N LYS A 62 -16.87 -8.92 5.07
CA LYS A 62 -17.64 -9.17 3.84
C LYS A 62 -17.83 -7.89 3.02
N LYS A 63 -18.17 -6.77 3.66
CA LYS A 63 -18.34 -5.46 2.99
C LYS A 63 -16.99 -4.94 2.51
N PHE A 64 -15.95 -5.05 3.32
CA PHE A 64 -14.61 -4.59 2.98
C PHE A 64 -14.04 -5.31 1.76
N ILE A 65 -14.14 -6.65 1.67
CA ILE A 65 -13.73 -7.40 0.47
C ILE A 65 -14.48 -6.93 -0.77
N LYS A 66 -15.79 -6.68 -0.69
CA LYS A 66 -16.54 -6.14 -1.83
C LYS A 66 -16.04 -4.76 -2.28
N GLN A 67 -15.67 -3.90 -1.34
CA GLN A 67 -15.08 -2.58 -1.66
C GLN A 67 -13.73 -2.73 -2.36
N ILE A 68 -12.85 -3.60 -1.84
CA ILE A 68 -11.55 -3.93 -2.46
C ILE A 68 -11.75 -4.46 -3.88
N ASP A 69 -12.69 -5.36 -4.08
CA ASP A 69 -12.95 -5.97 -5.40
C ASP A 69 -13.42 -4.93 -6.42
N LYS A 70 -14.32 -4.03 -6.02
CA LYS A 70 -14.74 -2.91 -6.86
C LYS A 70 -13.57 -2.00 -7.24
N ALA A 71 -12.74 -1.62 -6.28
CA ALA A 71 -11.56 -0.80 -6.52
C ALA A 71 -10.57 -1.49 -7.46
N ALA A 72 -10.31 -2.79 -7.26
CA ALA A 72 -9.43 -3.57 -8.12
C ALA A 72 -9.94 -3.63 -9.58
N ILE A 73 -11.26 -3.81 -9.77
CA ILE A 73 -11.89 -3.78 -11.10
C ILE A 73 -11.70 -2.39 -11.74
N SER A 74 -11.90 -1.31 -10.98
CA SER A 74 -11.72 0.06 -11.48
C SER A 74 -10.28 0.33 -11.89
N PHE A 75 -9.29 -0.03 -11.06
CA PHE A 75 -7.88 0.08 -11.41
C PHE A 75 -7.52 -0.72 -12.66
N LYS A 76 -8.02 -1.94 -12.79
CA LYS A 76 -7.81 -2.76 -13.98
C LYS A 76 -8.39 -2.12 -15.25
N LYS A 77 -9.61 -1.53 -15.16
CA LYS A 77 -10.23 -0.80 -16.27
C LYS A 77 -9.43 0.44 -16.67
N MET A 78 -8.77 1.12 -15.74
CA MET A 78 -7.86 2.24 -16.01
C MET A 78 -6.50 1.79 -16.60
N GLY A 79 -6.30 0.50 -16.83
CA GLY A 79 -5.10 -0.04 -17.44
C GLY A 79 -3.94 -0.31 -16.48
N LEU A 80 -4.20 -0.36 -15.15
CA LEU A 80 -3.19 -0.71 -14.16
C LEU A 80 -2.71 -2.14 -14.36
N LYS A 81 -1.38 -2.32 -14.36
CA LYS A 81 -0.73 -3.62 -14.55
C LYS A 81 0.05 -4.02 -13.29
N LYS A 82 0.34 -5.30 -13.17
CA LYS A 82 1.26 -5.82 -12.15
C LYS A 82 2.60 -5.09 -12.22
N GLY A 83 3.11 -4.66 -11.06
CA GLY A 83 4.36 -3.91 -10.94
C GLY A 83 4.23 -2.40 -11.17
N ASP A 84 3.07 -1.89 -11.61
CA ASP A 84 2.85 -0.45 -11.68
C ASP A 84 2.79 0.15 -10.28
N VAL A 85 3.30 1.37 -10.15
CA VAL A 85 3.27 2.11 -8.89
C VAL A 85 2.11 3.10 -8.89
N VAL A 86 1.35 3.10 -7.79
CA VAL A 86 0.28 4.06 -7.49
C VAL A 86 0.65 4.79 -6.21
N THR A 87 0.75 6.10 -6.26
CA THR A 87 1.02 6.93 -5.07
C THR A 87 -0.30 7.42 -4.46
N PHE A 88 -0.45 7.18 -3.17
CA PHE A 88 -1.51 7.75 -2.34
C PHE A 88 -0.95 8.96 -1.60
N CYS A 89 -1.49 10.14 -1.91
CA CYS A 89 -1.24 11.39 -1.20
C CYS A 89 -2.52 11.73 -0.40
N LEU A 90 -2.83 10.88 0.58
CA LEU A 90 -4.07 10.87 1.33
C LEU A 90 -3.81 10.72 2.84
N PRO A 91 -4.67 11.28 3.70
CA PRO A 91 -4.66 10.96 5.13
C PRO A 91 -5.18 9.52 5.36
N ASN A 92 -5.18 9.08 6.61
CA ASN A 92 -5.66 7.75 7.01
C ASN A 92 -7.20 7.66 6.90
N ILE A 93 -7.69 7.48 5.69
CA ILE A 93 -9.12 7.30 5.35
C ILE A 93 -9.36 5.91 4.75
N PRO A 94 -10.61 5.42 4.73
CA PRO A 94 -10.96 4.10 4.21
C PRO A 94 -10.47 3.84 2.77
N GLU A 95 -10.45 4.87 1.93
CA GLU A 95 -10.02 4.78 0.53
C GLU A 95 -8.56 4.33 0.39
N VAL A 96 -7.69 4.77 1.30
CA VAL A 96 -6.29 4.31 1.34
C VAL A 96 -6.24 2.81 1.64
N LEU A 97 -6.99 2.37 2.65
CA LEU A 97 -7.04 0.97 3.05
C LEU A 97 -7.59 0.08 1.93
N ILE A 98 -8.73 0.49 1.33
CA ILE A 98 -9.37 -0.20 0.22
C ILE A 98 -8.42 -0.26 -0.99
N GLY A 99 -7.82 0.88 -1.35
CA GLY A 99 -6.91 1.00 -2.48
C GLY A 99 -5.65 0.15 -2.30
N PHE A 100 -5.03 0.20 -1.12
CA PHE A 100 -3.86 -0.60 -0.79
C PHE A 100 -4.08 -2.10 -1.03
N TYR A 101 -5.18 -2.67 -0.50
CA TYR A 101 -5.49 -4.07 -0.71
C TYR A 101 -5.91 -4.38 -2.14
N ALA A 102 -6.56 -3.44 -2.85
CA ALA A 102 -6.88 -3.58 -4.26
C ALA A 102 -5.62 -3.66 -5.13
N LEU A 103 -4.62 -2.80 -4.87
CA LEU A 103 -3.33 -2.85 -5.55
C LEU A 103 -2.58 -4.15 -5.25
N ASN A 104 -2.55 -4.56 -3.98
CA ASN A 104 -1.93 -5.81 -3.58
C ASN A 104 -2.58 -7.03 -4.25
N LYS A 105 -3.92 -7.01 -4.42
CA LYS A 105 -4.66 -8.03 -5.19
C LYS A 105 -4.20 -8.09 -6.65
N LEU A 106 -3.92 -6.94 -7.26
CA LEU A 106 -3.50 -6.83 -8.66
C LEU A 106 -1.99 -7.03 -8.86
N GLY A 107 -1.21 -7.13 -7.78
CA GLY A 107 0.24 -7.20 -7.81
C GLY A 107 0.91 -5.88 -8.20
N ALA A 108 0.20 -4.76 -8.01
CA ALA A 108 0.72 -3.41 -8.14
C ALA A 108 1.34 -2.93 -6.81
N ILE A 109 2.08 -1.84 -6.86
CA ILE A 109 2.84 -1.30 -5.73
C ILE A 109 2.14 -0.03 -5.22
N ALA A 110 1.88 0.03 -3.93
CA ALA A 110 1.40 1.23 -3.26
C ALA A 110 2.59 2.03 -2.73
N SER A 111 2.66 3.31 -3.09
CA SER A 111 3.57 4.30 -2.50
C SER A 111 2.73 5.28 -1.67
N MET A 112 3.19 5.61 -0.47
CA MET A 112 2.45 6.47 0.46
C MET A 112 3.23 7.76 0.67
N VAL A 113 2.55 8.90 0.48
CA VAL A 113 3.10 10.23 0.71
C VAL A 113 2.14 11.00 1.62
N HIS A 114 2.69 11.76 2.56
CA HIS A 114 1.86 12.53 3.46
C HIS A 114 1.15 13.66 2.69
N PRO A 115 -0.18 13.87 2.87
CA PRO A 115 -0.94 14.83 2.07
C PRO A 115 -0.57 16.30 2.33
N LEU A 116 0.08 16.59 3.45
CA LEU A 116 0.57 17.93 3.80
C LEU A 116 2.06 18.13 3.47
N SER A 117 2.71 17.17 2.81
CA SER A 117 4.07 17.38 2.29
C SER A 117 4.11 18.53 1.30
N ALA A 118 5.27 19.17 1.20
CA ALA A 118 5.52 20.19 0.18
C ALA A 118 5.35 19.61 -1.23
N GLU A 119 4.93 20.45 -2.18
CA GLU A 119 4.70 20.01 -3.57
C GLU A 119 5.93 19.37 -4.18
N GLU A 120 7.12 19.89 -3.86
CA GLU A 120 8.39 19.36 -4.34
C GLU A 120 8.71 17.97 -3.77
N GLU A 121 8.44 17.73 -2.48
CA GLU A 121 8.59 16.40 -1.85
C GLU A 121 7.66 15.38 -2.49
N ILE A 122 6.40 15.76 -2.76
CA ILE A 122 5.44 14.89 -3.45
C ILE A 122 5.99 14.56 -4.84
N LYS A 123 6.46 15.56 -5.58
CA LYS A 123 7.03 15.40 -6.92
C LYS A 123 8.26 14.49 -6.92
N GLU A 124 9.20 14.70 -6.00
CA GLU A 124 10.39 13.85 -5.84
C GLU A 124 9.99 12.39 -5.57
N SER A 125 8.99 12.17 -4.72
CA SER A 125 8.44 10.83 -4.49
C SER A 125 7.87 10.21 -5.76
N LEU A 126 7.10 10.97 -6.55
CA LEU A 126 6.54 10.49 -7.82
C LEU A 126 7.62 10.14 -8.84
N VAL A 127 8.68 10.93 -8.92
CA VAL A 127 9.82 10.71 -9.83
C VAL A 127 10.61 9.47 -9.40
N SER A 128 11.01 9.39 -8.12
CA SER A 128 11.84 8.30 -7.59
C SER A 128 11.14 6.94 -7.71
N THR A 129 9.84 6.89 -7.42
CA THR A 129 9.03 5.67 -7.51
C THR A 129 8.57 5.36 -8.93
N LYS A 130 8.74 6.29 -9.88
CA LYS A 130 8.23 6.20 -11.25
C LYS A 130 6.72 5.94 -11.29
N SER A 131 5.98 6.55 -10.37
CA SER A 131 4.54 6.37 -10.24
C SER A 131 3.79 6.74 -11.51
N LYS A 132 2.80 5.91 -11.87
CA LYS A 132 1.93 6.13 -13.03
C LYS A 132 0.58 6.71 -12.65
N TYR A 133 0.17 6.54 -11.42
CA TYR A 133 -1.10 6.98 -10.86
C TYR A 133 -0.86 7.74 -9.57
N LEU A 134 -1.59 8.83 -9.39
CA LEU A 134 -1.62 9.61 -8.16
C LEU A 134 -3.06 9.63 -7.65
N ILE A 135 -3.25 9.32 -6.37
CA ILE A 135 -4.54 9.44 -5.69
C ILE A 135 -4.38 10.49 -4.60
N MET A 136 -5.17 11.55 -4.66
CA MET A 136 -5.07 12.67 -3.71
C MET A 136 -6.44 13.25 -3.37
N LEU A 137 -6.49 14.10 -2.34
CA LEU A 137 -7.72 14.80 -1.98
C LEU A 137 -8.08 15.83 -3.06
N ASP A 138 -9.38 15.97 -3.33
CA ASP A 138 -9.94 16.95 -4.27
C ASP A 138 -9.60 18.41 -3.89
N MET A 139 -9.49 18.70 -2.60
CA MET A 139 -9.10 20.02 -2.10
C MET A 139 -7.68 20.46 -2.52
N PHE A 140 -6.84 19.55 -3.01
CA PHE A 140 -5.49 19.84 -3.51
C PHE A 140 -5.41 19.90 -5.04
N TYR A 141 -6.55 20.04 -5.71
CA TYR A 141 -6.62 20.10 -7.16
C TYR A 141 -5.63 21.12 -7.78
N ASP A 142 -5.52 22.31 -7.21
CA ASP A 142 -4.67 23.38 -7.72
C ASP A 142 -3.17 23.05 -7.68
N LYS A 143 -2.76 22.11 -6.82
CA LYS A 143 -1.37 21.66 -6.69
C LYS A 143 -0.92 20.66 -7.76
N ILE A 144 -1.85 20.10 -8.56
CA ILE A 144 -1.55 19.00 -9.48
C ILE A 144 -0.51 19.37 -10.50
N LYS A 145 -0.64 20.54 -11.11
CA LYS A 145 0.26 20.97 -12.18
C LYS A 145 1.71 20.95 -11.72
N ASN A 146 1.98 21.50 -10.54
CA ASN A 146 3.32 21.61 -10.00
C ASN A 146 3.86 20.25 -9.56
N THR A 147 3.03 19.41 -8.95
CA THR A 147 3.43 18.08 -8.45
C THR A 147 3.61 17.04 -9.54
N THR A 148 2.87 17.14 -10.67
CA THR A 148 2.89 16.10 -11.71
C THR A 148 3.74 16.45 -12.92
N MET A 149 4.06 17.72 -13.13
CA MET A 149 4.86 18.18 -14.27
C MET A 149 6.27 17.55 -14.23
N GLY A 150 6.68 16.90 -15.34
CA GLY A 150 7.97 16.21 -15.45
C GLY A 150 8.00 14.81 -14.81
N THR A 151 6.87 14.30 -14.32
CA THR A 151 6.73 12.93 -13.76
C THR A 151 6.21 11.94 -14.81
N LYS A 152 6.05 10.66 -14.41
CA LYS A 152 5.43 9.62 -15.23
C LYS A 152 3.94 9.43 -14.98
N ILE A 153 3.32 10.34 -14.23
CA ILE A 153 1.88 10.27 -13.91
C ILE A 153 1.05 10.32 -15.20
N ARG A 154 0.13 9.38 -15.35
CA ARG A 154 -0.83 9.28 -16.46
C ARG A 154 -2.24 9.62 -16.02
N ASN A 155 -2.58 9.27 -14.78
CA ASN A 155 -3.90 9.49 -14.21
C ASN A 155 -3.79 10.03 -12.80
N VAL A 156 -4.63 11.03 -12.50
CA VAL A 156 -4.85 11.53 -11.15
C VAL A 156 -6.28 11.18 -10.75
N ILE A 157 -6.43 10.59 -9.57
CA ILE A 157 -7.72 10.19 -9.01
C ILE A 157 -7.96 11.07 -7.78
N PHE A 158 -9.08 11.77 -7.79
CA PHE A 158 -9.48 12.60 -6.67
C PHE A 158 -10.39 11.84 -5.73
N VAL A 159 -10.15 12.03 -4.45
CA VAL A 159 -10.98 11.51 -3.36
C VAL A 159 -11.52 12.68 -2.57
N SER A 160 -12.84 12.72 -2.39
CA SER A 160 -13.48 13.66 -1.49
C SER A 160 -13.69 13.00 -0.13
N PRO A 161 -13.25 13.60 0.99
CA PRO A 161 -13.48 13.05 2.32
C PRO A 161 -14.95 12.85 2.65
N SER A 162 -15.83 13.65 2.06
CA SER A 162 -17.30 13.54 2.22
C SER A 162 -17.88 12.23 1.70
N ASN A 163 -17.19 11.56 0.76
CA ASN A 163 -17.65 10.27 0.20
C ASN A 163 -17.38 9.09 1.15
N SER A 164 -16.56 9.30 2.18
CA SER A 164 -16.23 8.28 3.20
C SER A 164 -17.22 8.26 4.37
N ILE A 165 -18.14 9.23 4.42
CA ILE A 165 -19.12 9.41 5.50
C ILE A 165 -20.46 8.74 5.22
#